data_e15af7ef353faecc9e595bc38c0a2f1d
#
_entry.id   e15af7ef353faecc9e595bc38c0a2f1d
#
_cell.length_a   1.000
_cell.length_b   1.000
_cell.length_c   1.000
_cell.angle_alpha   90.00
_cell.angle_beta   90.00
_cell.angle_gamma   90.00
#
_symmetry.space_group_name_H-M   'P 1'
#
loop_
_entity.id
_entity.type
_entity.pdbx_description
1 polymer ?
#
loop_
_entity_poly.entity_id
_entity_poly.type
_entity_poly.pdbx_seq_one_letter_code
_entity_poly.pdbx_strand_id
1 'polypeptide(L)'
;MRLTQTNDSDELANAINNITINGDAQMLTAIKIAQLSLKHRKNKSQRQRIIIFVGHPLVGSEEDFEDVGMRLKKNNVSIDVINFANPDNVSRLQTLVNTANKESDDAPTCHFLDVPAGCSSIVDVMISSPILQPDDMGGDAAMGGGGGGGMGFDAGMDPELAEAIRLSMEEANAA
;
A
#
# COMPACT_ATOMS: atom_id res chain seq x y z
N MET A 1 -7.70 20.97 0.88
CA MET A 1 -6.38 20.58 0.34
C MET A 1 -5.33 21.43 1.06
N ARG A 2 -4.33 20.81 1.70
CA ARG A 2 -3.33 21.50 2.52
C ARG A 2 -2.03 21.73 1.76
N LEU A 3 -1.75 20.89 0.75
CA LEU A 3 -0.54 20.96 -0.05
C LEU A 3 -0.87 20.67 -1.52
N THR A 4 -0.24 21.36 -2.44
CA THR A 4 -0.25 21.04 -3.87
C THR A 4 0.76 19.93 -4.14
N GLN A 5 0.70 19.31 -5.32
CA GLN A 5 1.67 18.28 -5.71
C GLN A 5 3.09 18.85 -5.71
N THR A 6 3.96 18.28 -4.92
CA THR A 6 5.37 18.69 -4.73
C THR A 6 6.28 17.46 -4.74
N ASN A 7 7.55 17.66 -5.10
CA ASN A 7 8.61 16.67 -4.94
C ASN A 7 9.51 16.99 -3.71
N ASP A 8 9.16 18.04 -2.98
CA ASP A 8 9.91 18.47 -1.80
C ASP A 8 9.41 17.71 -0.56
N SER A 9 10.28 16.87 0.02
CA SER A 9 9.99 16.07 1.21
C SER A 9 9.82 16.92 2.46
N ASP A 10 10.52 18.04 2.56
CA ASP A 10 10.45 18.92 3.72
C ASP A 10 9.12 19.68 3.75
N GLU A 11 8.65 20.12 2.58
CA GLU A 11 7.34 20.74 2.42
C GLU A 11 6.22 19.76 2.79
N LEU A 12 6.34 18.47 2.40
CA LEU A 12 5.42 17.42 2.76
C LEU A 12 5.41 17.15 4.27
N ALA A 13 6.59 17.01 4.88
CA ALA A 13 6.72 16.79 6.31
C ALA A 13 6.13 17.96 7.13
N ASN A 14 6.40 19.18 6.74
CA ASN A 14 5.81 20.37 7.35
C ASN A 14 4.29 20.42 7.21
N ALA A 15 3.75 20.04 6.04
CA ALA A 15 2.31 19.99 5.83
C ALA A 15 1.64 18.95 6.73
N ILE A 16 2.26 17.78 6.91
CA ILE A 16 1.77 16.70 7.79
C ILE A 16 1.79 17.17 9.25
N ASN A 17 2.88 17.75 9.72
CA ASN A 17 3.02 18.22 11.10
C ASN A 17 2.03 19.34 11.46
N ASN A 18 1.57 20.10 10.47
CA ASN A 18 0.60 21.17 10.65
C ASN A 18 -0.87 20.71 10.46
N ILE A 19 -1.14 19.40 10.39
CA ILE A 19 -2.51 18.88 10.34
C ILE A 19 -3.14 19.00 11.71
N THR A 20 -4.27 19.71 11.76
CA THR A 20 -5.13 19.78 12.95
C THR A 20 -6.32 18.85 12.77
N ILE A 21 -6.60 18.05 13.79
CA ILE A 21 -7.77 17.16 13.80
C ILE A 21 -9.01 18.04 14.02
N ASN A 22 -9.90 18.12 13.03
CA ASN A 22 -11.10 18.94 13.09
C ASN A 22 -12.13 18.50 12.04
N GLY A 23 -13.42 18.66 12.34
CA GLY A 23 -14.55 18.42 11.44
C GLY A 23 -14.94 16.94 11.32
N ASP A 24 -15.90 16.68 10.42
CA ASP A 24 -16.43 15.35 10.14
C ASP A 24 -15.70 14.67 8.99
N ALA A 25 -15.53 13.35 9.10
CA ALA A 25 -14.87 12.56 8.06
C ALA A 25 -15.80 12.35 6.85
N GLN A 26 -15.51 13.04 5.75
CA GLN A 26 -16.22 12.90 4.46
C GLN A 26 -15.33 12.21 3.43
N MET A 27 -15.11 10.90 3.59
CA MET A 27 -14.17 10.14 2.77
C MET A 27 -14.50 10.20 1.28
N LEU A 28 -15.74 9.98 0.90
CA LEU A 28 -16.16 9.97 -0.52
C LEU A 28 -15.91 11.32 -1.20
N THR A 29 -16.13 12.42 -0.47
CA THR A 29 -15.83 13.78 -0.95
C THR A 29 -14.30 13.98 -1.09
N ALA A 30 -13.53 13.49 -0.12
CA ALA A 30 -12.08 13.59 -0.15
C ALA A 30 -11.48 12.84 -1.35
N ILE A 31 -11.99 11.64 -1.67
CA ILE A 31 -11.57 10.89 -2.87
C ILE A 31 -11.85 11.68 -4.15
N LYS A 32 -13.03 12.29 -4.27
CA LYS A 32 -13.38 13.11 -5.44
C LYS A 32 -12.45 14.31 -5.60
N ILE A 33 -12.08 14.96 -4.50
CA ILE A 33 -11.12 16.08 -4.51
C ILE A 33 -9.72 15.59 -4.90
N ALA A 34 -9.28 14.44 -4.37
CA ALA A 34 -8.01 13.84 -4.73
C ALA A 34 -7.94 13.48 -6.23
N GLN A 35 -9.00 12.88 -6.78
CA GLN A 35 -9.10 12.61 -8.22
C GLN A 35 -9.01 13.89 -9.06
N LEU A 36 -9.67 14.95 -8.63
CA LEU A 36 -9.60 16.25 -9.32
C LEU A 36 -8.18 16.81 -9.30
N SER A 37 -7.49 16.72 -8.17
CA SER A 37 -6.08 17.12 -8.04
C SER A 37 -5.18 16.32 -8.97
N LEU A 38 -5.34 14.99 -9.01
CA LEU A 38 -4.56 14.11 -9.90
C LEU A 38 -4.83 14.38 -11.39
N LYS A 39 -6.04 14.77 -11.74
CA LYS A 39 -6.37 15.17 -13.12
C LYS A 39 -5.56 16.38 -13.59
N HIS A 40 -5.21 17.28 -12.67
CA HIS A 40 -4.44 18.50 -12.94
C HIS A 40 -2.93 18.32 -12.71
N ARG A 41 -2.42 17.09 -12.58
CA ARG A 41 -1.00 16.81 -12.39
C ARG A 41 -0.15 17.31 -13.58
N LYS A 42 1.06 17.75 -13.27
CA LYS A 42 1.99 18.30 -14.29
C LYS A 42 2.43 17.23 -15.30
N ASN A 43 2.80 16.05 -14.82
CA ASN A 43 3.22 14.93 -15.67
C ASN A 43 2.10 13.90 -15.80
N LYS A 44 1.54 13.76 -17.00
CA LYS A 44 0.41 12.85 -17.27
C LYS A 44 0.83 11.41 -17.54
N SER A 45 2.12 11.14 -17.76
CA SER A 45 2.64 9.78 -17.95
C SER A 45 2.81 9.01 -16.63
N GLN A 46 2.86 9.71 -15.50
CA GLN A 46 2.97 9.09 -14.19
C GLN A 46 1.68 8.39 -13.78
N ARG A 47 1.82 7.23 -13.11
CA ARG A 47 0.70 6.50 -12.50
C ARG A 47 0.00 7.38 -11.46
N GLN A 48 -1.29 7.18 -11.32
CA GLN A 48 -2.11 7.89 -10.34
C GLN A 48 -2.45 6.96 -9.19
N ARG A 49 -2.09 7.35 -7.98
CA ARG A 49 -2.32 6.57 -6.77
C ARG A 49 -2.84 7.47 -5.66
N ILE A 50 -3.86 7.01 -4.94
CA ILE A 50 -4.43 7.66 -3.77
C ILE A 50 -4.21 6.73 -2.58
N ILE A 51 -3.60 7.23 -1.51
CA ILE A 51 -3.46 6.50 -0.25
C ILE A 51 -4.34 7.18 0.78
N ILE A 52 -5.19 6.41 1.46
CA ILE A 52 -6.15 6.93 2.44
C ILE A 52 -5.97 6.23 3.77
N PHE A 53 -5.88 7.01 4.83
CA PHE A 53 -5.89 6.55 6.22
C PHE A 53 -7.28 6.82 6.83
N VAL A 54 -7.93 5.77 7.30
CA VAL A 54 -9.29 5.83 7.84
C VAL A 54 -9.26 5.43 9.31
N GLY A 55 -9.52 6.37 10.21
CA GLY A 55 -9.57 6.15 11.66
C GLY A 55 -10.90 6.53 12.28
N HIS A 56 -11.96 6.73 11.49
CA HIS A 56 -13.28 7.17 11.93
C HIS A 56 -14.37 6.30 11.29
N PRO A 57 -15.49 6.04 11.97
CA PRO A 57 -16.64 5.38 11.36
C PRO A 57 -17.13 6.12 10.12
N LEU A 58 -17.29 5.38 9.02
CA LEU A 58 -17.68 5.96 7.73
C LEU A 58 -19.18 6.07 7.60
N VAL A 59 -19.61 7.15 6.97
CA VAL A 59 -21.01 7.41 6.59
C VAL A 59 -21.17 7.16 5.10
N GLY A 60 -22.26 6.52 4.70
CA GLY A 60 -22.60 6.21 3.30
C GLY A 60 -23.05 4.76 3.12
N SER A 61 -23.78 4.51 2.04
CA SER A 61 -24.19 3.17 1.65
C SER A 61 -23.06 2.43 0.95
N GLU A 62 -23.15 1.10 0.89
CA GLU A 62 -22.17 0.29 0.15
C GLU A 62 -22.17 0.64 -1.34
N GLU A 63 -23.34 0.97 -1.90
CA GLU A 63 -23.49 1.44 -3.29
C GLU A 63 -22.71 2.73 -3.58
N ASP A 64 -22.64 3.66 -2.61
CA ASP A 64 -21.84 4.89 -2.78
C ASP A 64 -20.35 4.60 -2.92
N PHE A 65 -19.86 3.59 -2.18
CA PHE A 65 -18.46 3.15 -2.25
C PHE A 65 -18.17 2.38 -3.55
N GLU A 66 -19.11 1.55 -4.00
CA GLU A 66 -19.03 0.84 -5.27
C GLU A 66 -18.97 1.83 -6.44
N ASP A 67 -19.84 2.83 -6.48
CA ASP A 67 -19.86 3.89 -7.48
C ASP A 67 -18.54 4.64 -7.57
N VAL A 68 -17.92 4.94 -6.43
CA VAL A 68 -16.61 5.59 -6.38
C VAL A 68 -15.53 4.64 -6.89
N GLY A 69 -15.57 3.36 -6.54
CA GLY A 69 -14.66 2.32 -7.05
C GLY A 69 -14.72 2.22 -8.58
N MET A 70 -15.91 2.16 -9.17
CA MET A 70 -16.10 2.14 -10.62
C MET A 70 -15.52 3.39 -11.31
N ARG A 71 -15.65 4.56 -10.68
CA ARG A 71 -15.06 5.81 -11.21
C ARG A 71 -13.54 5.81 -11.15
N LEU A 72 -12.94 5.28 -10.07
CA LEU A 72 -11.50 5.11 -9.94
C LEU A 72 -10.97 4.20 -11.03
N LYS A 73 -11.59 3.03 -11.21
CA LYS A 73 -11.28 2.06 -12.27
C LYS A 73 -11.33 2.71 -13.66
N LYS A 74 -12.40 3.43 -13.97
CA LYS A 74 -12.58 4.13 -15.26
C LYS A 74 -11.51 5.18 -15.52
N ASN A 75 -11.05 5.89 -14.47
CA ASN A 75 -10.05 6.95 -14.58
C ASN A 75 -8.61 6.42 -14.46
N ASN A 76 -8.41 5.13 -14.32
CA ASN A 76 -7.11 4.48 -14.09
C ASN A 76 -6.36 5.08 -12.89
N VAL A 77 -7.07 5.21 -11.77
CA VAL A 77 -6.52 5.70 -10.49
C VAL A 77 -6.52 4.55 -9.51
N SER A 78 -5.34 4.14 -9.03
CA SER A 78 -5.20 3.15 -7.97
C SER A 78 -5.52 3.76 -6.61
N ILE A 79 -6.09 2.95 -5.72
CA ILE A 79 -6.41 3.37 -4.36
C ILE A 79 -5.93 2.33 -3.35
N ASP A 80 -5.21 2.80 -2.33
CA ASP A 80 -4.85 2.01 -1.17
C ASP A 80 -5.52 2.57 0.07
N VAL A 81 -6.15 1.70 0.82
CA VAL A 81 -6.92 2.09 2.01
C VAL A 81 -6.36 1.40 3.24
N ILE A 82 -6.00 2.18 4.24
CA ILE A 82 -5.54 1.70 5.55
C ILE A 82 -6.61 2.06 6.58
N ASN A 83 -7.30 1.05 7.11
CA ASN A 83 -8.33 1.20 8.15
C ASN A 83 -7.72 0.97 9.53
N PHE A 84 -8.04 1.82 10.50
CA PHE A 84 -7.56 1.71 11.87
C PHE A 84 -8.71 1.45 12.83
N ALA A 85 -8.70 0.29 13.47
CA ALA A 85 -9.56 -0.04 14.61
C ALA A 85 -11.08 0.16 14.42
N ASN A 86 -11.56 0.16 13.19
CA ASN A 86 -13.00 0.32 12.87
C ASN A 86 -13.50 -0.86 12.03
N PRO A 87 -13.93 -1.96 12.65
CA PRO A 87 -14.39 -3.16 11.93
C PRO A 87 -15.63 -2.91 11.07
N ASP A 88 -16.49 -1.97 11.47
CA ASP A 88 -17.72 -1.63 10.73
C ASP A 88 -17.45 -1.00 9.35
N ASN A 89 -16.24 -0.50 9.14
CA ASN A 89 -15.84 0.07 7.86
C ASN A 89 -15.40 -0.99 6.84
N VAL A 90 -15.00 -2.18 7.29
CA VAL A 90 -14.30 -3.20 6.50
C VAL A 90 -15.07 -3.59 5.24
N SER A 91 -16.37 -3.91 5.36
CA SER A 91 -17.21 -4.30 4.21
C SER A 91 -17.20 -3.23 3.11
N ARG A 92 -17.51 -1.99 3.47
CA ARG A 92 -17.58 -0.86 2.51
C ARG A 92 -16.23 -0.56 1.86
N LEU A 93 -15.15 -0.62 2.64
CA LEU A 93 -13.79 -0.36 2.14
C LEU A 93 -13.29 -1.49 1.23
N GLN A 94 -13.61 -2.73 1.55
CA GLN A 94 -13.33 -3.88 0.68
C GLN A 94 -14.10 -3.78 -0.64
N THR A 95 -15.39 -3.42 -0.58
CA THR A 95 -16.20 -3.20 -1.79
C THR A 95 -15.58 -2.12 -2.67
N LEU A 96 -15.17 -0.99 -2.09
CA LEU A 96 -14.48 0.08 -2.82
C LEU A 96 -13.22 -0.42 -3.54
N VAL A 97 -12.34 -1.11 -2.81
CA VAL A 97 -11.05 -1.58 -3.34
C VAL A 97 -11.25 -2.67 -4.40
N ASN A 98 -12.14 -3.64 -4.13
CA ASN A 98 -12.43 -4.72 -5.07
C ASN A 98 -13.02 -4.18 -6.38
N THR A 99 -13.94 -3.20 -6.30
CA THR A 99 -14.53 -2.56 -7.48
C THR A 99 -13.51 -1.71 -8.25
N ALA A 100 -12.57 -1.07 -7.55
CA ALA A 100 -11.53 -0.26 -8.17
C ALA A 100 -10.48 -1.11 -8.90
N ASN A 101 -10.23 -2.35 -8.45
CA ASN A 101 -9.35 -3.29 -9.14
C ASN A 101 -9.93 -3.68 -10.51
N LYS A 102 -9.05 -3.86 -11.48
CA LYS A 102 -9.43 -4.39 -12.80
C LYS A 102 -9.51 -5.91 -12.70
N GLU A 103 -10.47 -6.48 -13.40
CA GLU A 103 -10.57 -7.93 -13.66
C GLU A 103 -9.57 -8.34 -14.75
N SER A 104 -8.30 -7.99 -14.59
CA SER A 104 -7.24 -8.41 -15.50
C SER A 104 -6.37 -9.46 -14.80
N ASP A 105 -5.71 -10.31 -15.56
CA ASP A 105 -4.76 -11.31 -15.04
C ASP A 105 -3.52 -10.67 -14.38
N ASP A 106 -3.40 -9.35 -14.45
CA ASP A 106 -2.34 -8.59 -13.79
C ASP A 106 -2.58 -8.49 -12.28
N ALA A 107 -1.51 -8.35 -11.52
CA ALA A 107 -1.54 -8.17 -10.08
C ALA A 107 -2.46 -6.99 -9.67
N PRO A 108 -3.20 -7.10 -8.55
CA PRO A 108 -4.08 -6.04 -8.09
C PRO A 108 -3.29 -4.76 -7.84
N THR A 109 -3.81 -3.64 -8.33
CA THR A 109 -3.19 -2.32 -8.20
C THR A 109 -3.76 -1.50 -7.04
N CYS A 110 -4.84 -1.99 -6.42
CA CYS A 110 -5.49 -1.37 -5.28
C CYS A 110 -5.46 -2.33 -4.10
N HIS A 111 -5.13 -1.83 -2.91
CA HIS A 111 -4.94 -2.67 -1.72
C HIS A 111 -5.76 -2.16 -0.54
N PHE A 112 -6.19 -3.09 0.29
CA PHE A 112 -6.86 -2.81 1.55
C PHE A 112 -6.04 -3.41 2.70
N LEU A 113 -5.76 -2.60 3.71
CA LEU A 113 -5.09 -3.01 4.93
C LEU A 113 -5.97 -2.66 6.13
N ASP A 114 -6.36 -3.66 6.90
CA ASP A 114 -7.03 -3.46 8.18
C ASP A 114 -6.05 -3.64 9.32
N VAL A 115 -5.90 -2.58 10.13
CA VAL A 115 -5.04 -2.58 11.31
C VAL A 115 -5.92 -2.71 12.55
N PRO A 116 -5.86 -3.86 13.26
CA PRO A 116 -6.71 -4.11 14.40
C PRO A 116 -6.37 -3.18 15.59
N ALA A 117 -7.36 -2.93 16.43
CA ALA A 117 -7.17 -2.22 17.68
C ALA A 117 -6.18 -2.98 18.57
N GLY A 118 -5.18 -2.28 19.10
CA GLY A 118 -4.15 -2.86 19.97
C GLY A 118 -2.91 -3.39 19.24
N CYS A 119 -2.78 -3.14 17.94
CA CYS A 119 -1.55 -3.41 17.22
C CYS A 119 -0.37 -2.65 17.86
N SER A 120 0.70 -3.36 18.19
CA SER A 120 1.88 -2.79 18.85
C SER A 120 2.73 -1.92 17.92
N SER A 121 2.73 -2.21 16.61
CA SER A 121 3.48 -1.47 15.60
C SER A 121 2.70 -1.42 14.29
N ILE A 122 2.15 -0.26 14.00
CA ILE A 122 1.47 0.01 12.72
C ILE A 122 2.47 -0.07 11.56
N VAL A 123 3.71 0.38 11.81
CA VAL A 123 4.77 0.40 10.80
C VAL A 123 5.11 -1.00 10.30
N ASP A 124 5.21 -1.99 11.20
CA ASP A 124 5.54 -3.37 10.83
C ASP A 124 4.43 -4.00 9.97
N VAL A 125 3.16 -3.71 10.31
CA VAL A 125 2.00 -4.16 9.52
C VAL A 125 2.01 -3.51 8.13
N MET A 126 2.38 -2.24 8.04
CA MET A 126 2.46 -1.53 6.76
C MET A 126 3.63 -2.02 5.89
N ILE A 127 4.80 -2.28 6.49
CA ILE A 127 5.98 -2.80 5.77
C ILE A 127 5.70 -4.19 5.19
N SER A 128 4.96 -5.03 5.92
CA SER A 128 4.58 -6.36 5.42
C SER A 128 3.47 -6.34 4.38
N SER A 129 2.83 -5.19 4.15
CA SER A 129 1.73 -5.05 3.20
C SER A 129 2.22 -4.72 1.78
N PRO A 130 1.48 -5.13 0.74
CA PRO A 130 1.82 -4.78 -0.65
C PRO A 130 1.77 -3.26 -0.92
N ILE A 131 1.20 -2.46 0.00
CA ILE A 131 1.09 -1.00 -0.15
C ILE A 131 2.45 -0.32 -0.20
N LEU A 132 3.44 -0.81 0.57
CA LEU A 132 4.80 -0.25 0.60
C LEU A 132 5.79 -1.01 -0.28
N GLN A 133 5.39 -2.15 -0.84
CA GLN A 133 6.25 -2.87 -1.79
C GLN A 133 6.27 -2.14 -3.13
N PRO A 134 7.44 -1.96 -3.75
CA PRO A 134 7.49 -1.37 -5.07
C PRO A 134 6.82 -2.29 -6.10
N ASP A 135 6.00 -1.71 -6.98
CA ASP A 135 5.29 -2.42 -8.07
C ASP A 135 6.24 -3.20 -9.03
N ASP A 136 7.55 -2.94 -8.95
CA ASP A 136 8.58 -3.56 -9.80
C ASP A 136 9.07 -4.93 -9.29
N MET A 137 8.66 -5.35 -8.06
CA MET A 137 8.94 -6.68 -7.54
C MET A 137 7.80 -7.69 -7.80
N GLY A 138 6.96 -7.45 -8.77
CA GLY A 138 5.90 -8.33 -9.21
C GLY A 138 6.43 -9.50 -10.02
N GLY A 139 6.99 -10.48 -9.36
CA GLY A 139 7.37 -11.75 -9.95
C GLY A 139 8.30 -12.53 -9.03
N ASP A 140 7.75 -13.35 -8.15
CA ASP A 140 8.43 -14.43 -7.43
C ASP A 140 8.65 -14.32 -5.90
N ALA A 141 7.90 -13.50 -5.18
CA ALA A 141 7.96 -13.51 -3.70
C ALA A 141 6.66 -13.99 -3.02
N ALA A 142 5.80 -14.74 -3.71
CA ALA A 142 4.63 -15.37 -3.12
C ALA A 142 4.92 -16.84 -2.76
N MET A 143 5.88 -17.09 -1.86
CA MET A 143 5.98 -18.36 -1.12
C MET A 143 6.84 -18.18 0.13
N GLY A 144 6.25 -18.27 1.28
CA GLY A 144 6.99 -18.63 2.47
C GLY A 144 6.66 -17.92 3.76
N GLY A 145 5.48 -18.19 4.31
CA GLY A 145 5.32 -18.13 5.75
C GLY A 145 6.03 -19.34 6.37
N GLY A 146 6.91 -19.09 7.35
CA GLY A 146 7.44 -20.15 8.19
C GLY A 146 8.93 -20.08 8.45
N GLY A 147 9.26 -19.73 9.67
CA GLY A 147 10.47 -19.71 10.41
C GLY A 147 11.73 -20.48 9.92
N GLY A 148 12.86 -19.89 10.22
CA GLY A 148 14.14 -20.58 10.24
C GLY A 148 15.14 -20.01 9.26
N GLY A 149 16.20 -19.36 9.80
CA GLY A 149 17.33 -18.82 9.05
C GLY A 149 17.93 -19.81 8.05
N GLY A 150 17.91 -19.39 6.80
CA GLY A 150 18.59 -20.06 5.71
C GLY A 150 18.74 -19.05 4.60
N MET A 151 19.96 -18.56 4.41
CA MET A 151 20.37 -17.80 3.22
C MET A 151 20.08 -18.64 1.99
N GLY A 152 19.02 -18.28 1.28
CA GLY A 152 18.76 -18.85 -0.06
C GLY A 152 19.80 -18.31 -1.03
N PHE A 153 20.67 -19.19 -1.47
CA PHE A 153 21.62 -18.92 -2.53
C PHE A 153 20.88 -18.88 -3.87
N ASP A 154 20.93 -17.75 -4.53
CA ASP A 154 20.42 -17.58 -5.88
C ASP A 154 21.21 -18.47 -6.86
N ALA A 155 20.50 -19.20 -7.72
CA ALA A 155 21.05 -20.12 -8.72
C ALA A 155 21.86 -19.44 -9.84
N GLY A 156 22.14 -18.15 -9.72
CA GLY A 156 22.98 -17.37 -10.63
C GLY A 156 24.39 -17.08 -10.12
N MET A 157 24.76 -17.56 -8.93
CA MET A 157 26.09 -17.34 -8.38
C MET A 157 27.14 -18.24 -9.05
N ASP A 158 28.33 -17.66 -9.29
CA ASP A 158 29.50 -18.35 -9.77
C ASP A 158 29.79 -19.59 -8.91
N PRO A 159 29.94 -20.79 -9.51
CA PRO A 159 30.13 -22.02 -8.77
C PRO A 159 31.38 -22.01 -7.86
N GLU A 160 32.40 -21.24 -8.19
CA GLU A 160 33.59 -21.05 -7.34
C GLU A 160 33.27 -20.29 -6.05
N LEU A 161 32.37 -19.30 -6.12
CA LEU A 161 31.94 -18.54 -4.95
C LEU A 161 31.08 -19.40 -4.01
N ALA A 162 30.19 -20.23 -4.56
CA ALA A 162 29.39 -21.16 -3.80
C ALA A 162 30.23 -22.19 -3.04
N GLU A 163 31.30 -22.70 -3.64
CA GLU A 163 32.22 -23.63 -3.02
C GLU A 163 33.06 -22.97 -1.91
N ALA A 164 33.51 -21.74 -2.10
CA ALA A 164 34.25 -20.97 -1.10
C ALA A 164 33.39 -20.69 0.16
N ILE A 165 32.13 -20.36 -0.02
CA ILE A 165 31.19 -20.14 1.10
C ILE A 165 30.92 -21.45 1.84
N ARG A 166 30.79 -22.57 1.13
CA ARG A 166 30.54 -23.86 1.76
C ARG A 166 31.74 -24.29 2.61
N LEU A 167 32.98 -24.12 2.12
CA LEU A 167 34.20 -24.40 2.86
C LEU A 167 34.36 -23.53 4.09
N SER A 168 34.01 -22.23 4.01
CA SER A 168 34.05 -21.31 5.13
C SER A 168 33.04 -21.68 6.22
N MET A 169 31.84 -22.16 5.85
CA MET A 169 30.84 -22.65 6.79
C MET A 169 31.24 -23.96 7.48
N GLU A 170 31.90 -24.86 6.75
CA GLU A 170 32.38 -26.12 7.29
C GLU A 170 33.52 -25.91 8.28
N GLU A 171 34.44 -24.97 8.01
CA GLU A 171 35.52 -24.57 8.92
C GLU A 171 35.01 -23.91 10.19
N ALA A 172 33.99 -23.05 10.07
CA ALA A 172 33.35 -22.38 11.22
C ALA A 172 32.58 -23.36 12.13
N ASN A 173 32.11 -24.48 11.61
CA ASN A 173 31.34 -25.47 12.35
C ASN A 173 32.25 -26.59 12.98
N ALA A 174 33.54 -26.60 12.62
CA ALA A 174 34.54 -27.58 13.10
C ALA A 174 35.43 -27.04 14.26
N ALA A 175 35.24 -25.77 14.67
CA ALA A 175 35.94 -25.10 15.76
C ALA A 175 35.04 -24.96 17.01
#